data_bd23152d7b95ba3fbb57984f0d81d268
#
_entry.id   bd23152d7b95ba3fbb57984f0d81d268
#
_cell.length_a   1.000
_cell.length_b   1.000
_cell.length_c   1.000
_cell.angle_alpha   90.00
_cell.angle_beta   90.00
_cell.angle_gamma   90.00
#
_symmetry.space_group_name_H-M   'P 1'
#
loop_
_entity.id
_entity.type
_entity.pdbx_description
1 polymer ?
#
loop_
_entity_poly.entity_id
_entity_poly.type
_entity_poly.pdbx_seq_one_letter_code
_entity_poly.pdbx_strand_id
1 'polypeptide(L)'
;MDFFEVYKDGFRGKPDFTSFFNYMFKIDEYVISFECPNNTLESYLYEDDIDLGNFDISSSNEEHETVINLASVNFSFFRVFFNPIAPVNKQGDLFIKIKIKSIDGSVKTNNQLSSYLEKEYFEYYHDPNPSSDSTRGEHTESMRDFIERANRQWGEFPESEEMILEKEKYLIDSFYYSYPPIKCENVKIGKYTFSKYLEGSLKYKGEFSRVYNLIIKDGFCLSIEFWYATQYGYPQKKFLKWIERADETFEKEVLERLEMSNCIDSKLEKKSRYNYTKYQLI
;
A
#
# COMPACT_ATOMS: atom_id res chain seq x y z
N MET A 1 -14.12 21.93 6.66
CA MET A 1 -14.63 20.55 6.87
C MET A 1 -15.96 20.68 7.59
N ASP A 2 -17.05 20.26 6.97
CA ASP A 2 -18.38 20.41 7.55
C ASP A 2 -18.53 19.44 8.72
N PHE A 3 -18.96 19.93 9.88
CA PHE A 3 -19.16 19.10 11.08
C PHE A 3 -20.17 17.96 10.84
N PHE A 4 -21.13 18.16 9.96
CA PHE A 4 -22.11 17.16 9.57
C PHE A 4 -21.51 16.03 8.75
N GLU A 5 -20.52 16.28 7.87
CA GLU A 5 -19.84 15.23 7.10
C GLU A 5 -18.97 14.37 8.00
N VAL A 6 -18.17 14.99 8.89
CA VAL A 6 -17.37 14.27 9.88
C VAL A 6 -18.25 13.40 10.79
N TYR A 7 -19.41 13.90 11.16
CA TYR A 7 -20.38 13.17 11.99
C TYR A 7 -20.99 11.99 11.25
N LYS A 8 -21.32 12.17 9.98
CA LYS A 8 -21.90 11.16 9.09
C LYS A 8 -20.91 10.03 8.82
N ASP A 9 -19.66 10.36 8.52
CA ASP A 9 -18.59 9.40 8.22
C ASP A 9 -18.14 8.65 9.48
N GLY A 10 -18.00 9.34 10.60
CA GLY A 10 -17.68 8.74 11.89
C GLY A 10 -18.73 7.72 12.39
N PHE A 11 -19.99 7.92 12.04
CA PHE A 11 -21.07 6.99 12.40
C PHE A 11 -21.04 5.71 11.56
N ARG A 12 -20.66 5.80 10.29
CA ARG A 12 -20.63 4.67 9.35
C ARG A 12 -19.34 3.87 9.43
N GLY A 13 -18.23 4.49 9.82
CA GLY A 13 -16.93 3.84 9.95
C GLY A 13 -16.42 3.19 8.66
N LYS A 14 -16.90 3.64 7.49
CA LYS A 14 -16.51 3.13 6.18
C LYS A 14 -16.72 4.21 5.12
N PRO A 15 -15.96 4.13 4.01
CA PRO A 15 -16.14 4.99 2.86
C PRO A 15 -17.57 4.97 2.31
N ASP A 16 -18.00 6.09 1.73
CA ASP A 16 -19.32 6.22 1.10
C ASP A 16 -19.25 5.85 -0.39
N PHE A 17 -19.76 4.70 -0.75
CA PHE A 17 -19.81 4.20 -2.12
C PHE A 17 -21.02 4.70 -2.93
N THR A 18 -21.66 5.81 -2.52
CA THR A 18 -22.78 6.39 -3.28
C THR A 18 -22.31 7.35 -4.38
N SER A 19 -21.11 7.88 -4.26
CA SER A 19 -20.48 8.75 -5.25
C SER A 19 -18.97 8.54 -5.31
N PHE A 20 -18.39 8.75 -6.49
CA PHE A 20 -16.99 8.50 -6.75
C PHE A 20 -16.32 9.67 -7.47
N PHE A 21 -15.05 9.90 -7.17
CA PHE A 21 -14.12 10.65 -8.01
C PHE A 21 -13.43 9.71 -8.97
N ASN A 22 -13.33 10.12 -10.23
CA ASN A 22 -12.59 9.39 -11.26
C ASN A 22 -11.23 10.05 -11.47
N TYR A 23 -10.18 9.28 -11.28
CA TYR A 23 -8.80 9.65 -11.57
C TYR A 23 -8.40 9.01 -12.89
N MET A 24 -7.75 9.77 -13.76
CA MET A 24 -7.30 9.30 -15.07
C MET A 24 -5.84 9.67 -15.27
N PHE A 25 -5.03 8.69 -15.65
CA PHE A 25 -3.62 8.85 -15.96
C PHE A 25 -3.34 8.35 -17.36
N LYS A 26 -2.67 9.17 -18.16
CA LYS A 26 -2.17 8.75 -19.45
C LYS A 26 -0.72 8.32 -19.32
N ILE A 27 -0.44 7.08 -19.72
CA ILE A 27 0.85 6.42 -19.59
C ILE A 27 1.18 5.80 -20.93
N ASP A 28 2.10 6.39 -21.67
CA ASP A 28 2.39 6.03 -23.06
C ASP A 28 1.11 5.96 -23.92
N GLU A 29 0.85 4.76 -24.46
CA GLU A 29 -0.35 4.45 -25.24
C GLU A 29 -1.57 4.04 -24.40
N TYR A 30 -1.42 3.96 -23.07
CA TYR A 30 -2.50 3.52 -22.17
C TYR A 30 -3.15 4.67 -21.41
N VAL A 31 -4.43 4.50 -21.12
CA VAL A 31 -5.16 5.31 -20.14
C VAL A 31 -5.56 4.39 -19.00
N ILE A 32 -5.10 4.71 -17.81
CA ILE A 32 -5.52 4.05 -16.58
C ILE A 32 -6.55 4.95 -15.92
N SER A 33 -7.75 4.45 -15.69
CA SER A 33 -8.77 5.12 -14.88
C SER A 33 -9.02 4.36 -13.58
N PHE A 34 -9.26 5.11 -12.54
CA PHE A 34 -9.41 4.60 -11.19
C PHE A 34 -10.45 5.44 -10.42
N GLU A 35 -11.41 4.81 -9.78
CA GLU A 35 -12.45 5.48 -9.04
C GLU A 35 -12.29 5.28 -7.53
N CYS A 36 -12.24 6.37 -6.78
CA CYS A 36 -12.30 6.38 -5.31
C CYS A 36 -13.58 7.01 -4.81
N PRO A 37 -14.10 6.55 -3.65
CA PRO A 37 -15.22 7.21 -3.00
C PRO A 37 -14.97 8.70 -2.72
N ASN A 38 -16.04 9.49 -2.81
CA ASN A 38 -16.00 10.96 -2.83
C ASN A 38 -15.62 11.62 -1.48
N ASN A 39 -15.60 10.84 -0.40
CA ASN A 39 -15.19 11.31 0.93
C ASN A 39 -13.67 11.19 1.18
N THR A 40 -12.89 10.89 0.16
CA THR A 40 -11.44 10.91 0.24
C THR A 40 -10.91 12.34 0.23
N LEU A 41 -9.79 12.55 0.94
CA LEU A 41 -8.98 13.75 0.82
C LEU A 41 -7.82 13.45 -0.12
N GLU A 42 -7.76 14.16 -1.22
CA GLU A 42 -6.64 14.07 -2.12
C GLU A 42 -5.41 14.72 -1.48
N SER A 43 -4.31 14.00 -1.43
CA SER A 43 -3.04 14.50 -0.90
C SER A 43 -2.00 14.72 -2.00
N TYR A 44 -2.14 14.03 -3.12
CA TYR A 44 -1.26 14.12 -4.27
C TYR A 44 -1.96 13.60 -5.53
N LEU A 45 -1.76 14.26 -6.65
CA LEU A 45 -2.18 13.83 -7.98
C LEU A 45 -1.10 14.22 -8.99
N TYR A 46 -0.69 13.27 -9.82
CA TYR A 46 0.18 13.53 -10.97
C TYR A 46 -0.66 14.02 -12.15
N GLU A 47 -0.33 15.19 -12.69
CA GLU A 47 -1.15 15.88 -13.69
C GLU A 47 -0.66 15.72 -15.12
N ASP A 48 0.60 15.33 -15.33
CA ASP A 48 1.21 15.25 -16.66
C ASP A 48 1.02 13.87 -17.31
N ASP A 49 1.16 13.84 -18.65
CA ASP A 49 1.28 12.59 -19.40
C ASP A 49 2.63 11.93 -19.08
N ILE A 50 2.64 10.61 -18.87
CA ILE A 50 3.82 9.85 -18.50
C ILE A 50 4.35 9.10 -19.71
N ASP A 51 5.61 9.35 -20.05
CA ASP A 51 6.37 8.61 -21.07
C ASP A 51 7.37 7.68 -20.36
N LEU A 52 7.04 6.39 -20.29
CA LEU A 52 7.89 5.38 -19.66
C LEU A 52 9.19 5.13 -20.43
N GLY A 53 9.22 5.44 -21.74
CA GLY A 53 10.42 5.29 -22.56
C GLY A 53 11.51 6.32 -22.24
N ASN A 54 11.12 7.49 -21.78
CA ASN A 54 12.00 8.60 -21.38
C ASN A 54 12.10 8.75 -19.86
N PHE A 55 11.61 7.77 -19.10
CA PHE A 55 11.62 7.84 -17.65
C PHE A 55 13.06 7.79 -17.11
N ASP A 56 13.52 8.93 -16.60
CA ASP A 56 14.84 9.02 -15.96
C ASP A 56 14.77 8.45 -14.53
N ILE A 57 15.38 7.28 -14.40
CA ILE A 57 15.51 6.54 -13.13
C ILE A 57 16.14 7.40 -12.02
N SER A 58 16.95 8.40 -12.40
CA SER A 58 17.70 9.25 -11.47
C SER A 58 16.83 10.31 -10.77
N SER A 59 15.61 10.56 -11.24
CA SER A 59 14.74 11.62 -10.72
C SER A 59 13.81 11.20 -9.57
N SER A 60 13.76 9.90 -9.23
CA SER A 60 12.95 9.42 -8.12
C SER A 60 13.62 9.73 -6.78
N ASN A 61 12.98 10.54 -5.94
CA ASN A 61 13.46 10.86 -4.58
C ASN A 61 13.39 9.68 -3.59
N GLU A 62 12.90 8.52 -4.02
CA GLU A 62 12.90 7.28 -3.23
C GLU A 62 14.07 6.43 -3.74
N GLU A 63 15.14 6.36 -2.99
CA GLU A 63 16.48 5.86 -3.33
C GLU A 63 16.55 4.39 -3.82
N HIS A 64 15.43 3.65 -3.89
CA HIS A 64 15.46 2.19 -4.07
C HIS A 64 14.52 1.61 -5.11
N GLU A 65 13.46 2.30 -5.45
CA GLU A 65 12.54 1.87 -6.50
C GLU A 65 12.42 3.00 -7.50
N THR A 66 12.56 2.67 -8.78
CA THR A 66 12.15 3.60 -9.83
C THR A 66 10.62 3.66 -9.83
N VAL A 67 10.09 4.63 -9.09
CA VAL A 67 8.66 4.75 -8.82
C VAL A 67 8.14 6.09 -9.29
N ILE A 68 7.04 6.07 -10.03
CA ILE A 68 6.23 7.25 -10.32
C ILE A 68 5.00 7.21 -9.43
N ASN A 69 4.88 8.16 -8.50
CA ASN A 69 3.65 8.31 -7.73
C ASN A 69 2.57 8.96 -8.59
N LEU A 70 1.48 8.26 -8.87
CA LEU A 70 0.36 8.76 -9.67
C LEU A 70 -0.64 9.53 -8.80
N ALA A 71 -1.05 8.93 -7.69
CA ALA A 71 -1.98 9.54 -6.76
C ALA A 71 -1.78 9.02 -5.34
N SER A 72 -2.13 9.87 -4.38
CA SER A 72 -2.35 9.49 -2.99
C SER A 72 -3.63 10.12 -2.49
N VAL A 73 -4.58 9.32 -2.06
CA VAL A 73 -5.85 9.76 -1.45
C VAL A 73 -5.99 9.14 -0.08
N ASN A 74 -6.65 9.83 0.84
CA ASN A 74 -6.79 9.31 2.19
C ASN A 74 -8.22 9.36 2.70
N PHE A 75 -8.51 8.46 3.65
CA PHE A 75 -9.71 8.47 4.48
C PHE A 75 -9.30 8.57 5.93
N SER A 76 -9.97 9.44 6.68
CA SER A 76 -9.83 9.45 8.13
C SER A 76 -11.05 8.81 8.78
N PHE A 77 -10.81 7.85 9.67
CA PHE A 77 -11.85 7.14 10.42
C PHE A 77 -12.05 7.79 11.78
N PHE A 78 -13.29 8.14 12.08
CA PHE A 78 -13.66 8.77 13.33
C PHE A 78 -14.64 7.90 14.11
N ARG A 79 -14.53 7.94 15.44
CA ARG A 79 -15.55 7.46 16.34
C ARG A 79 -16.31 8.64 16.93
N VAL A 80 -17.60 8.65 16.73
CA VAL A 80 -18.47 9.65 17.35
C VAL A 80 -18.83 9.18 18.76
N PHE A 81 -18.57 10.02 19.76
CA PHE A 81 -19.05 9.84 21.12
C PHE A 81 -20.22 10.79 21.36
N PHE A 82 -21.27 10.29 22.02
CA PHE A 82 -22.35 11.16 22.54
C PHE A 82 -21.85 11.96 23.78
N ASN A 83 -20.67 12.54 23.65
CA ASN A 83 -20.10 13.40 24.69
C ASN A 83 -19.95 14.81 24.11
N PRO A 84 -20.66 15.82 24.64
CA PRO A 84 -20.59 17.19 24.12
C PRO A 84 -19.22 17.84 24.23
N ILE A 85 -18.31 17.30 25.06
CA ILE A 85 -16.96 17.85 25.27
C ILE A 85 -15.94 17.26 24.28
N ALA A 86 -16.13 16.00 23.84
CA ALA A 86 -15.23 15.33 22.87
C ALA A 86 -16.07 14.45 21.92
N PRO A 87 -16.84 15.07 21.01
CA PRO A 87 -17.83 14.34 20.22
C PRO A 87 -17.22 13.41 19.17
N VAL A 88 -15.97 13.65 18.76
CA VAL A 88 -15.33 12.94 17.65
C VAL A 88 -13.91 12.52 18.05
N ASN A 89 -13.59 11.25 17.87
CA ASN A 89 -12.24 10.73 18.08
C ASN A 89 -11.77 10.01 16.83
N LYS A 90 -10.67 10.44 16.27
CA LYS A 90 -10.00 9.80 15.14
C LYS A 90 -9.48 8.43 15.56
N GLN A 91 -9.76 7.41 14.76
CA GLN A 91 -9.37 6.02 15.02
C GLN A 91 -8.12 5.62 14.22
N GLY A 92 -7.99 6.19 13.04
CA GLY A 92 -6.93 5.90 12.12
C GLY A 92 -7.19 6.47 10.74
N ASP A 93 -6.27 6.19 9.84
CA ASP A 93 -6.32 6.60 8.44
C ASP A 93 -6.13 5.39 7.51
N LEU A 94 -6.72 5.49 6.34
CA LEU A 94 -6.37 4.69 5.18
C LEU A 94 -5.80 5.62 4.12
N PHE A 95 -4.63 5.29 3.61
CA PHE A 95 -4.05 5.91 2.42
C PHE A 95 -4.11 4.92 1.26
N ILE A 96 -4.64 5.37 0.13
CA ILE A 96 -4.56 4.61 -1.12
C ILE A 96 -3.50 5.30 -1.96
N LYS A 97 -2.40 4.61 -2.22
CA LYS A 97 -1.31 5.10 -3.05
C LYS A 97 -1.29 4.34 -4.35
N ILE A 98 -1.24 5.05 -5.46
CA ILE A 98 -1.17 4.48 -6.80
C ILE A 98 0.17 4.87 -7.39
N LYS A 99 0.95 3.87 -7.79
CA LYS A 99 2.33 4.04 -8.23
C LYS A 99 2.58 3.21 -9.48
N ILE A 100 3.49 3.67 -10.34
CA ILE A 100 4.14 2.82 -11.35
C ILE A 100 5.52 2.47 -10.82
N LYS A 101 5.84 1.19 -10.83
CA LYS A 101 7.14 0.68 -10.45
C LYS A 101 7.85 0.10 -11.67
N SER A 102 9.15 0.38 -11.82
CA SER A 102 10.00 -0.35 -12.73
C SER A 102 10.28 -1.74 -12.19
N ILE A 103 10.20 -2.74 -13.03
CA ILE A 103 10.50 -4.14 -12.73
C ILE A 103 11.45 -4.71 -13.77
N ASP A 104 12.08 -5.85 -13.47
CA ASP A 104 12.91 -6.53 -14.45
C ASP A 104 12.11 -6.85 -15.72
N GLY A 105 12.62 -6.45 -16.87
CA GLY A 105 11.97 -6.70 -18.18
C GLY A 105 11.78 -8.17 -18.54
N SER A 106 12.39 -9.11 -17.82
CA SER A 106 12.16 -10.55 -17.96
C SER A 106 10.86 -11.03 -17.28
N VAL A 107 10.26 -10.20 -16.40
CA VAL A 107 9.01 -10.50 -15.69
C VAL A 107 7.83 -10.30 -16.64
N LYS A 108 7.17 -11.39 -17.05
CA LYS A 108 6.07 -11.37 -18.02
C LYS A 108 4.76 -11.96 -17.49
N THR A 109 4.81 -12.66 -16.37
CA THR A 109 3.64 -13.33 -15.79
C THR A 109 3.45 -12.95 -14.33
N ASN A 110 2.23 -13.09 -13.81
CA ASN A 110 1.96 -12.80 -12.39
C ASN A 110 2.77 -13.67 -11.43
N ASN A 111 3.06 -14.93 -11.80
CA ASN A 111 3.91 -15.78 -10.95
C ASN A 111 5.36 -15.28 -10.91
N GLN A 112 5.89 -14.82 -12.05
CA GLN A 112 7.20 -14.20 -12.10
C GLN A 112 7.22 -12.87 -11.34
N LEU A 113 6.15 -12.07 -11.45
CA LEU A 113 6.00 -10.84 -10.68
C LEU A 113 5.98 -11.11 -9.17
N SER A 114 5.22 -12.11 -8.71
CA SER A 114 5.19 -12.51 -7.31
C SER A 114 6.58 -12.87 -6.79
N SER A 115 7.30 -13.74 -7.52
CA SER A 115 8.67 -14.14 -7.13
C SER A 115 9.66 -12.98 -7.18
N TYR A 116 9.51 -12.08 -8.15
CA TYR A 116 10.33 -10.87 -8.27
C TYR A 116 10.12 -9.95 -7.07
N LEU A 117 8.84 -9.65 -6.72
CA LEU A 117 8.50 -8.78 -5.59
C LEU A 117 8.98 -9.35 -4.24
N GLU A 118 8.82 -10.66 -4.02
CA GLU A 118 9.32 -11.32 -2.81
C GLU A 118 10.84 -11.20 -2.69
N LYS A 119 11.55 -11.40 -3.81
CA LYS A 119 13.00 -11.28 -3.86
C LYS A 119 13.47 -9.84 -3.63
N GLU A 120 12.90 -8.87 -4.37
CA GLU A 120 13.24 -7.44 -4.23
C GLU A 120 12.97 -6.94 -2.81
N TYR A 121 11.81 -7.28 -2.23
CA TYR A 121 11.49 -6.91 -0.86
C TYR A 121 12.48 -7.51 0.14
N PHE A 122 12.83 -8.79 -0.04
CA PHE A 122 13.81 -9.43 0.83
C PHE A 122 15.19 -8.78 0.70
N GLU A 123 15.67 -8.54 -0.52
CA GLU A 123 16.96 -7.90 -0.76
C GLU A 123 16.99 -6.47 -0.22
N TYR A 124 15.89 -5.73 -0.35
CA TYR A 124 15.77 -4.38 0.16
C TYR A 124 15.94 -4.32 1.69
N TYR A 125 15.21 -5.13 2.43
CA TYR A 125 15.25 -5.10 3.90
C TYR A 125 16.39 -5.94 4.51
N HIS A 126 16.81 -7.00 3.84
CA HIS A 126 17.68 -8.03 4.39
C HIS A 126 18.94 -8.29 3.53
N ASP A 127 19.39 -7.31 2.76
CA ASP A 127 20.67 -7.45 2.04
C ASP A 127 21.78 -7.75 3.06
N PRO A 128 22.46 -8.90 2.96
CA PRO A 128 23.50 -9.28 3.92
C PRO A 128 24.76 -8.40 3.84
N ASN A 129 24.93 -7.68 2.73
CA ASN A 129 26.11 -6.84 2.47
C ASN A 129 25.72 -5.48 1.88
N PRO A 130 24.91 -4.66 2.61
CA PRO A 130 24.53 -3.35 2.12
C PRO A 130 25.78 -2.48 1.94
N SER A 131 25.86 -1.73 0.83
CA SER A 131 26.88 -0.70 0.69
C SER A 131 26.65 0.42 1.69
N SER A 132 27.70 1.12 2.12
CA SER A 132 27.59 2.23 3.09
C SER A 132 26.64 3.36 2.65
N ASP A 133 26.41 3.48 1.34
CA ASP A 133 25.58 4.50 0.73
C ASP A 133 24.22 3.96 0.26
N SER A 134 23.92 2.70 0.57
CA SER A 134 22.69 2.02 0.20
C SER A 134 21.74 1.99 1.41
N THR A 135 20.48 2.30 1.19
CA THR A 135 19.41 2.05 2.18
C THR A 135 18.94 0.58 2.12
N ARG A 136 19.51 -0.24 1.20
CA ARG A 136 19.29 -1.70 1.20
C ARG A 136 19.87 -2.33 2.46
N GLY A 137 19.18 -3.35 2.97
CA GLY A 137 19.58 -4.03 4.20
C GLY A 137 19.28 -3.27 5.49
N GLU A 138 18.34 -2.34 5.47
CA GLU A 138 17.94 -1.51 6.62
C GLU A 138 17.70 -2.34 7.91
N HIS A 139 17.22 -3.58 7.75
CA HIS A 139 16.96 -4.47 8.88
C HIS A 139 18.05 -5.51 9.14
N THR A 140 19.12 -5.55 8.32
CA THR A 140 20.18 -6.57 8.44
C THR A 140 20.90 -6.45 9.78
N GLU A 141 21.22 -5.26 10.24
CA GLU A 141 21.88 -5.04 11.53
C GLU A 141 20.96 -5.42 12.69
N SER A 142 19.71 -4.99 12.67
CA SER A 142 18.71 -5.37 13.66
C SER A 142 18.51 -6.88 13.70
N MET A 143 18.52 -7.55 12.56
CA MET A 143 18.39 -9.00 12.46
C MET A 143 19.59 -9.73 13.05
N ARG A 144 20.80 -9.25 12.80
CA ARG A 144 22.01 -9.79 13.44
C ARG A 144 21.91 -9.70 14.96
N ASP A 145 21.50 -8.57 15.49
CA ASP A 145 21.28 -8.36 16.92
C ASP A 145 20.24 -9.33 17.50
N PHE A 146 19.14 -9.57 16.82
CA PHE A 146 18.12 -10.53 17.25
C PHE A 146 18.65 -11.97 17.25
N ILE A 147 19.37 -12.35 16.20
CA ILE A 147 20.01 -13.67 16.10
C ILE A 147 21.06 -13.86 17.21
N GLU A 148 21.90 -12.86 17.47
CA GLU A 148 22.89 -12.92 18.53
C GLU A 148 22.25 -13.01 19.91
N ARG A 149 21.16 -12.29 20.18
CA ARG A 149 20.40 -12.38 21.44
C ARG A 149 19.77 -13.75 21.59
N ALA A 150 19.16 -14.29 20.51
CA ALA A 150 18.60 -15.63 20.51
C ALA A 150 19.68 -16.69 20.77
N ASN A 151 20.84 -16.57 20.13
CA ASN A 151 21.96 -17.48 20.33
C ASN A 151 22.53 -17.41 21.75
N ARG A 152 22.56 -16.21 22.36
CA ARG A 152 22.98 -16.07 23.78
C ARG A 152 21.99 -16.71 24.74
N GLN A 153 20.70 -16.70 24.43
CA GLN A 153 19.67 -17.21 25.31
C GLN A 153 19.44 -18.72 25.19
N TRP A 154 19.45 -19.24 23.96
CA TRP A 154 19.10 -20.65 23.68
C TRP A 154 20.25 -21.47 23.07
N GLY A 155 21.41 -20.85 22.86
CA GLY A 155 22.52 -21.46 22.14
C GLY A 155 22.38 -21.32 20.62
N GLU A 156 23.50 -21.46 19.90
CA GLU A 156 23.50 -21.50 18.43
C GLU A 156 22.73 -22.73 17.96
N PHE A 157 22.95 -23.86 18.62
CA PHE A 157 22.26 -25.14 18.41
C PHE A 157 21.55 -25.54 19.71
N PRO A 158 20.25 -25.21 19.87
CA PRO A 158 19.50 -25.56 21.07
C PRO A 158 19.44 -27.06 21.33
N GLU A 159 19.56 -27.46 22.59
CA GLU A 159 19.65 -28.88 22.96
C GLU A 159 18.30 -29.60 23.06
N SER A 160 17.19 -28.86 23.14
CA SER A 160 15.85 -29.45 23.26
C SER A 160 14.88 -28.86 22.23
N GLU A 161 13.85 -29.64 21.92
CA GLU A 161 12.79 -29.25 21.01
C GLU A 161 12.03 -28.01 21.50
N GLU A 162 11.85 -27.88 22.82
CA GLU A 162 11.23 -26.73 23.47
C GLU A 162 12.07 -25.46 23.26
N MET A 163 13.38 -25.54 23.43
CA MET A 163 14.31 -24.42 23.22
C MET A 163 14.34 -23.99 21.72
N ILE A 164 14.25 -24.97 20.80
CA ILE A 164 14.16 -24.67 19.37
C ILE A 164 12.89 -23.85 19.08
N LEU A 165 11.74 -24.31 19.56
CA LEU A 165 10.45 -23.65 19.38
C LEU A 165 10.42 -22.25 20.00
N GLU A 166 10.99 -22.06 21.20
CA GLU A 166 11.08 -20.76 21.84
C GLU A 166 11.98 -19.80 21.05
N LYS A 167 13.13 -20.28 20.57
CA LYS A 167 14.06 -19.51 19.74
C LYS A 167 13.42 -19.10 18.43
N GLU A 168 12.77 -20.04 17.74
CA GLU A 168 12.05 -19.77 16.49
C GLU A 168 10.93 -18.74 16.72
N LYS A 169 10.14 -18.91 17.78
CA LYS A 169 9.09 -17.96 18.14
C LYS A 169 9.65 -16.56 18.41
N TYR A 170 10.75 -16.46 19.15
CA TYR A 170 11.41 -15.17 19.40
C TYR A 170 11.87 -14.52 18.10
N LEU A 171 12.51 -15.27 17.22
CA LEU A 171 12.96 -14.76 15.92
C LEU A 171 11.79 -14.31 15.06
N ILE A 172 10.73 -15.12 14.96
CA ILE A 172 9.51 -14.75 14.21
C ILE A 172 8.89 -13.48 14.79
N ASP A 173 8.71 -13.39 16.10
CA ASP A 173 8.15 -12.20 16.76
C ASP A 173 9.02 -10.97 16.51
N SER A 174 10.35 -11.12 16.48
CA SER A 174 11.30 -10.07 16.17
C SER A 174 11.25 -9.64 14.71
N PHE A 175 11.09 -10.58 13.79
CA PHE A 175 10.87 -10.30 12.37
C PHE A 175 9.57 -9.53 12.13
N TYR A 176 8.47 -9.90 12.79
CA TYR A 176 7.21 -9.17 12.68
C TYR A 176 7.34 -7.73 13.17
N TYR A 177 8.25 -7.47 14.10
CA TYR A 177 8.57 -6.13 14.53
C TYR A 177 9.36 -5.33 13.48
N SER A 178 10.16 -6.03 12.62
CA SER A 178 11.12 -5.48 11.69
C SER A 178 10.77 -5.70 10.21
N TYR A 179 9.50 -5.73 9.82
CA TYR A 179 9.04 -6.04 8.45
C TYR A 179 9.46 -7.44 7.98
N PRO A 180 8.68 -8.47 8.27
CA PRO A 180 8.98 -9.83 7.87
C PRO A 180 8.99 -9.96 6.33
N PRO A 181 9.69 -10.96 5.79
CA PRO A 181 9.60 -11.27 4.37
C PRO A 181 8.16 -11.40 3.92
N ILE A 182 7.83 -10.75 2.82
CA ILE A 182 6.49 -10.83 2.25
C ILE A 182 6.28 -12.18 1.55
N LYS A 183 5.01 -12.56 1.44
CA LYS A 183 4.57 -13.66 0.59
C LYS A 183 3.48 -13.15 -0.34
N CYS A 184 3.74 -13.32 -1.64
CA CYS A 184 2.80 -12.92 -2.68
C CYS A 184 1.78 -14.01 -2.98
N GLU A 185 0.54 -13.61 -3.23
CA GLU A 185 -0.52 -14.45 -3.74
C GLU A 185 -1.13 -13.84 -4.99
N ASN A 186 -1.54 -14.68 -5.95
CA ASN A 186 -2.25 -14.20 -7.14
C ASN A 186 -3.74 -14.18 -6.87
N VAL A 187 -4.33 -12.99 -6.90
CA VAL A 187 -5.77 -12.79 -6.67
C VAL A 187 -6.44 -12.21 -7.92
N LYS A 188 -7.58 -12.79 -8.33
CA LYS A 188 -8.38 -12.28 -9.44
C LYS A 188 -9.45 -11.34 -8.90
N ILE A 189 -9.41 -10.08 -9.36
CA ILE A 189 -10.39 -9.05 -9.02
C ILE A 189 -10.87 -8.42 -10.32
N GLY A 190 -12.18 -8.49 -10.58
CA GLY A 190 -12.74 -8.07 -11.85
C GLY A 190 -12.10 -8.80 -13.04
N LYS A 191 -11.58 -8.04 -13.99
CA LYS A 191 -10.92 -8.57 -15.21
C LYS A 191 -9.40 -8.79 -15.04
N TYR A 192 -8.81 -8.33 -13.94
CA TYR A 192 -7.38 -8.39 -13.70
C TYR A 192 -6.99 -9.45 -12.67
N THR A 193 -5.76 -9.97 -12.81
CA THR A 193 -5.12 -10.81 -11.79
C THR A 193 -3.96 -10.02 -11.21
N PHE A 194 -4.01 -9.76 -9.90
CA PHE A 194 -2.99 -9.02 -9.18
C PHE A 194 -2.06 -9.98 -8.43
N SER A 195 -0.80 -9.60 -8.33
CA SER A 195 0.11 -10.14 -7.32
C SER A 195 -0.07 -9.32 -6.05
N LYS A 196 -0.65 -9.92 -4.99
CA LYS A 196 -0.98 -9.27 -3.72
C LYS A 196 -0.01 -9.71 -2.64
N TYR A 197 0.43 -8.79 -1.80
CA TYR A 197 1.15 -9.10 -0.56
C TYR A 197 0.73 -8.20 0.59
N LEU A 198 1.11 -8.60 1.78
CA LEU A 198 0.91 -7.87 3.03
C LEU A 198 2.23 -7.34 3.54
N GLU A 199 2.24 -6.10 4.00
CA GLU A 199 3.40 -5.46 4.59
C GLU A 199 3.05 -4.85 5.95
N GLY A 200 3.97 -4.95 6.90
CA GLY A 200 3.77 -4.45 8.25
C GLY A 200 2.90 -5.35 9.12
N SER A 201 2.57 -4.88 10.30
CA SER A 201 1.76 -5.63 11.26
C SER A 201 0.97 -4.70 12.16
N LEU A 202 -0.36 -4.85 12.14
CA LEU A 202 -1.26 -4.16 13.06
C LEU A 202 -0.96 -4.47 14.54
N LYS A 203 -0.41 -5.66 14.81
CA LYS A 203 -0.09 -6.10 16.17
C LYS A 203 1.08 -5.32 16.77
N TYR A 204 2.09 -5.00 15.95
CA TYR A 204 3.36 -4.49 16.43
C TYR A 204 3.61 -3.01 16.13
N LYS A 205 3.20 -2.53 14.98
CA LYS A 205 3.49 -1.14 14.55
C LYS A 205 2.26 -0.23 14.44
N GLY A 206 1.07 -0.79 14.52
CA GLY A 206 -0.15 -0.03 14.24
C GLY A 206 -0.28 0.42 12.78
N GLU A 207 0.59 -0.09 11.91
CA GLU A 207 0.61 0.16 10.48
C GLU A 207 0.58 -1.15 9.71
N PHE A 208 -0.12 -1.13 8.59
CA PHE A 208 -0.32 -2.33 7.79
C PHE A 208 -0.72 -1.94 6.38
N SER A 209 -0.08 -2.53 5.38
CA SER A 209 -0.40 -2.33 3.98
C SER A 209 -0.82 -3.62 3.30
N ARG A 210 -1.83 -3.54 2.43
CA ARG A 210 -2.08 -4.52 1.37
C ARG A 210 -1.71 -3.89 0.05
N VAL A 211 -0.81 -4.56 -0.66
CA VAL A 211 -0.27 -4.06 -1.92
C VAL A 211 -0.68 -4.98 -3.06
N TYR A 212 -1.28 -4.40 -4.09
CA TYR A 212 -1.75 -5.09 -5.29
C TYR A 212 -0.94 -4.63 -6.49
N ASN A 213 -0.27 -5.56 -7.16
CA ASN A 213 0.59 -5.25 -8.29
C ASN A 213 0.08 -5.91 -9.56
N LEU A 214 0.10 -5.16 -10.67
CA LEU A 214 -0.39 -5.59 -11.97
C LEU A 214 0.61 -5.20 -13.04
N ILE A 215 1.09 -6.15 -13.86
CA ILE A 215 1.93 -5.85 -15.02
C ILE A 215 1.11 -5.02 -16.01
N ILE A 216 1.61 -3.84 -16.38
CA ILE A 216 0.98 -2.94 -17.35
C ILE A 216 1.70 -2.94 -18.70
N LYS A 217 3.01 -3.09 -18.67
CA LYS A 217 3.90 -3.12 -19.82
C LYS A 217 5.18 -3.87 -19.45
N ASP A 218 5.95 -4.30 -20.46
CA ASP A 218 7.28 -4.87 -20.25
C ASP A 218 8.16 -3.91 -19.44
N GLY A 219 8.66 -4.39 -18.31
CA GLY A 219 9.49 -3.61 -17.41
C GLY A 219 8.74 -2.71 -16.42
N PHE A 220 7.38 -2.72 -16.42
CA PHE A 220 6.61 -1.87 -15.53
C PHE A 220 5.39 -2.55 -14.94
N CYS A 221 5.12 -2.29 -13.67
CA CYS A 221 3.88 -2.70 -13.01
C CYS A 221 3.19 -1.50 -12.34
N LEU A 222 1.85 -1.54 -12.33
CA LEU A 222 1.01 -0.69 -11.51
C LEU A 222 0.96 -1.28 -10.11
N SER A 223 1.25 -0.48 -9.10
CA SER A 223 1.16 -0.85 -7.69
C SER A 223 0.10 0.00 -7.00
N ILE A 224 -0.87 -0.65 -6.38
CA ILE A 224 -1.94 -0.01 -5.61
C ILE A 224 -1.80 -0.47 -4.17
N GLU A 225 -1.44 0.46 -3.30
CA GLU A 225 -1.21 0.22 -1.89
C GLU A 225 -2.36 0.78 -1.05
N PHE A 226 -2.95 -0.06 -0.22
CA PHE A 226 -3.90 0.31 0.82
C PHE A 226 -3.16 0.29 2.17
N TRP A 227 -2.68 1.45 2.58
CA TRP A 227 -1.94 1.60 3.82
C TRP A 227 -2.85 2.08 4.95
N TYR A 228 -2.97 1.27 5.99
CA TYR A 228 -3.77 1.52 7.18
C TYR A 228 -2.87 1.94 8.33
N ALA A 229 -3.10 3.13 8.88
CA ALA A 229 -2.37 3.66 10.02
C ALA A 229 -3.33 3.92 11.18
N THR A 230 -3.02 3.40 12.36
CA THR A 230 -3.80 3.65 13.56
C THR A 230 -3.34 4.93 14.24
N GLN A 231 -4.29 5.69 14.77
CA GLN A 231 -3.93 6.83 15.60
C GLN A 231 -3.35 6.34 16.94
N TYR A 232 -2.28 6.99 17.40
CA TYR A 232 -1.59 6.68 18.67
C TYR A 232 -0.89 5.31 18.75
N GLY A 233 -0.63 4.64 17.65
CA GLY A 233 0.04 3.33 17.63
C GLY A 233 -0.72 2.18 18.29
N TYR A 234 -1.98 2.42 18.73
CA TYR A 234 -2.85 1.42 19.33
C TYR A 234 -4.09 1.23 18.49
N PRO A 235 -4.24 0.07 17.83
CA PRO A 235 -5.38 -0.19 16.98
C PRO A 235 -6.68 -0.25 17.79
N GLN A 236 -7.64 0.56 17.41
CA GLN A 236 -8.98 0.53 18.00
C GLN A 236 -9.75 -0.67 17.47
N LYS A 237 -10.43 -1.40 18.36
CA LYS A 237 -11.12 -2.66 18.03
C LYS A 237 -12.08 -2.56 16.83
N LYS A 238 -12.76 -1.43 16.64
CA LYS A 238 -13.67 -1.23 15.49
C LYS A 238 -12.91 -1.01 14.19
N PHE A 239 -11.81 -0.28 14.23
CA PHE A 239 -10.94 -0.04 13.10
C PHE A 239 -10.26 -1.34 12.65
N LEU A 240 -9.74 -2.14 13.59
CA LEU A 240 -9.20 -3.47 13.30
C LEU A 240 -10.21 -4.37 12.60
N LYS A 241 -11.43 -4.48 13.14
CA LYS A 241 -12.49 -5.29 12.52
C LYS A 241 -12.86 -4.82 11.11
N TRP A 242 -12.71 -3.55 10.84
CA TRP A 242 -12.93 -3.03 9.50
C TRP A 242 -11.77 -3.41 8.57
N ILE A 243 -10.52 -3.24 9.02
CA ILE A 243 -9.32 -3.62 8.24
C ILE A 243 -9.34 -5.11 7.90
N GLU A 244 -9.72 -5.99 8.84
CA GLU A 244 -9.81 -7.44 8.62
C GLU A 244 -10.72 -7.83 7.43
N ARG A 245 -11.69 -6.98 7.11
CA ARG A 245 -12.68 -7.22 6.03
C ARG A 245 -12.51 -6.30 4.83
N ALA A 246 -11.56 -5.37 4.89
CA ALA A 246 -11.45 -4.33 3.88
C ALA A 246 -11.10 -4.91 2.50
N ASP A 247 -10.28 -5.95 2.45
CA ASP A 247 -9.91 -6.61 1.20
C ASP A 247 -11.07 -7.36 0.54
N GLU A 248 -12.02 -7.89 1.31
CA GLU A 248 -13.21 -8.58 0.76
C GLU A 248 -14.27 -7.60 0.24
N THR A 249 -14.30 -6.39 0.75
CA THR A 249 -15.37 -5.43 0.45
C THR A 249 -14.84 -4.15 -0.17
N PHE A 250 -14.13 -3.34 0.60
CA PHE A 250 -13.68 -2.01 0.20
C PHE A 250 -12.61 -2.04 -0.88
N GLU A 251 -11.52 -2.75 -0.64
CA GLU A 251 -10.39 -2.83 -1.58
C GLU A 251 -10.82 -3.48 -2.89
N LYS A 252 -11.62 -4.53 -2.80
CA LYS A 252 -12.21 -5.19 -3.97
C LYS A 252 -13.10 -4.23 -4.76
N GLU A 253 -14.00 -3.50 -4.12
CA GLU A 253 -14.89 -2.52 -4.77
C GLU A 253 -14.08 -1.45 -5.52
N VAL A 254 -12.99 -0.97 -4.92
CA VAL A 254 -12.09 0.00 -5.56
C VAL A 254 -11.33 -0.62 -6.73
N LEU A 255 -10.77 -1.81 -6.56
CA LEU A 255 -9.98 -2.48 -7.60
C LEU A 255 -10.83 -3.00 -8.77
N GLU A 256 -12.10 -3.34 -8.56
CA GLU A 256 -13.03 -3.71 -9.63
C GLU A 256 -13.35 -2.54 -10.58
N ARG A 257 -13.16 -1.29 -10.10
CA ARG A 257 -13.35 -0.05 -10.87
C ARG A 257 -12.09 0.42 -11.59
N LEU A 258 -10.98 -0.33 -11.47
CA LEU A 258 -9.79 -0.06 -12.26
C LEU A 258 -10.04 -0.43 -13.72
N GLU A 259 -9.78 0.50 -14.62
CA GLU A 259 -9.83 0.27 -16.07
C GLU A 259 -8.53 0.68 -16.73
N MET A 260 -8.06 -0.15 -17.65
CA MET A 260 -6.95 0.18 -18.55
C MET A 260 -7.45 0.02 -19.98
N SER A 261 -7.24 1.05 -20.80
CA SER A 261 -7.60 1.09 -22.21
C SER A 261 -6.48 1.68 -23.04
N ASN A 262 -6.39 1.30 -24.31
CA ASN A 262 -5.49 1.97 -25.25
C ASN A 262 -6.03 3.37 -25.62
N CYS A 263 -5.16 4.36 -25.72
CA CYS A 263 -5.52 5.72 -26.15
C CYS A 263 -6.20 5.76 -27.53
N ILE A 264 -5.89 4.79 -28.40
CA ILE A 264 -6.45 4.69 -29.75
C ILE A 264 -7.96 4.37 -29.74
N ASP A 265 -8.41 3.62 -28.71
CA ASP A 265 -9.82 3.23 -28.55
C ASP A 265 -10.65 4.25 -27.75
N SER A 266 -9.99 5.19 -27.09
CA SER A 266 -10.65 6.13 -26.20
C SER A 266 -11.08 7.41 -26.91
N LYS A 267 -12.25 7.39 -27.57
CA LYS A 267 -13.01 8.63 -27.88
C LYS A 267 -13.46 9.41 -26.61
N LEU A 268 -12.92 9.06 -25.48
CA LEU A 268 -13.20 9.64 -24.14
C LEU A 268 -12.42 10.94 -23.87
N GLU A 269 -11.72 11.47 -24.83
CA GLU A 269 -10.70 12.53 -24.71
C GLU A 269 -11.14 13.89 -24.16
N LYS A 270 -12.39 14.16 -23.87
CA LYS A 270 -12.77 15.56 -23.60
C LYS A 270 -13.71 15.82 -22.42
N LYS A 271 -14.12 14.86 -21.62
CA LYS A 271 -15.11 15.13 -20.55
C LYS A 271 -14.58 15.25 -19.11
N SER A 272 -13.35 14.83 -18.81
CA SER A 272 -12.90 14.77 -17.40
C SER A 272 -12.02 15.95 -16.93
N ARG A 273 -11.45 16.75 -17.82
CA ARG A 273 -10.61 17.91 -17.42
C ARG A 273 -11.36 19.09 -16.79
N TYR A 274 -12.68 19.06 -16.64
CA TYR A 274 -13.47 20.26 -16.34
C TYR A 274 -14.26 20.27 -15.03
N ASN A 275 -14.07 19.33 -14.14
CA ASN A 275 -14.78 19.40 -12.81
C ASN A 275 -13.94 19.93 -11.65
N TYR A 276 -12.68 20.33 -11.88
CA TYR A 276 -11.76 20.77 -10.82
C TYR A 276 -11.86 22.25 -10.39
N THR A 277 -12.68 23.06 -11.04
CA THR A 277 -12.64 24.53 -10.83
C THR A 277 -13.72 25.08 -9.88
N LYS A 278 -14.35 24.27 -9.03
CA LYS A 278 -15.48 24.77 -8.23
C LYS A 278 -15.34 24.76 -6.71
N TYR A 279 -14.19 24.34 -6.16
CA TYR A 279 -14.00 24.30 -4.70
C TYR A 279 -12.68 24.89 -4.19
N GLN A 280 -12.09 25.84 -4.94
CA GLN A 280 -11.14 26.78 -4.32
C GLN A 280 -11.88 28.08 -4.11
N LEU A 281 -12.17 28.44 -2.89
CA LEU A 281 -12.74 29.67 -2.32
C LEU A 281 -14.08 29.41 -1.59
N ILE A 282 -13.98 28.93 -0.37
CA ILE A 282 -14.65 29.57 0.80
C ILE A 282 -13.81 29.18 2.03
#